data_948d4f8c1d5e83057c509ead76af593f
#
_entry.id   948d4f8c1d5e83057c509ead76af593f
#
_cell.length_a   1.000
_cell.length_b   1.000
_cell.length_c   1.000
_cell.angle_alpha   90.00
_cell.angle_beta   90.00
_cell.angle_gamma   90.00
#
_symmetry.space_group_name_H-M   'P 1'
#
loop_
_entity.id
_entity.type
_entity.pdbx_description
1 polymer ?
#
loop_
_entity_poly.entity_id
_entity_poly.type
_entity_poly.pdbx_seq_one_letter_code
_entity_poly.pdbx_strand_id
1 'polypeptide(L)'
;GASQSAHRLFKSLLANNIESKMLIKNYDAGSLDPKLYIQQENWLINFYNNLLNAAENLLLKILGKPKNNFSYSIFGSFGIAKMINDYDPDIVNLHWVAGNMLSVNDIRKIKAPIVWTIHDHWPFSNGYHVPSYHLDGTNDSSDVKKTLWFKYKKWILSFKNDLTVVS
;
A
#
# COMPACT_ATOMS: atom_id res chain seq x y z
N GLY A 1 7.90 12.66 -4.41
CA GLY A 1 7.37 11.67 -3.47
C GLY A 1 7.35 10.24 -4.03
N ALA A 2 6.72 9.32 -3.33
CA ALA A 2 6.70 7.89 -3.64
C ALA A 2 6.29 7.56 -5.09
N SER A 3 5.24 8.20 -5.61
CA SER A 3 4.77 7.99 -6.98
C SER A 3 5.79 8.38 -8.04
N GLN A 4 6.55 9.48 -7.81
CA GLN A 4 7.60 9.89 -8.73
C GLN A 4 8.80 8.91 -8.70
N SER A 5 9.17 8.40 -7.52
CA SER A 5 10.22 7.38 -7.39
C SER A 5 9.83 6.09 -8.10
N ALA A 6 8.60 5.60 -7.87
CA ALA A 6 8.07 4.43 -8.57
C ALA A 6 8.07 4.63 -10.09
N HIS A 7 7.64 5.79 -10.58
CA HIS A 7 7.60 6.09 -11.99
C HIS A 7 8.99 6.19 -12.64
N ARG A 8 9.98 6.77 -11.93
CA ARG A 8 11.38 6.82 -12.40
C ARG A 8 11.98 5.43 -12.50
N LEU A 9 11.78 4.60 -11.48
CA LEU A 9 12.23 3.19 -11.51
C LEU A 9 11.58 2.45 -12.69
N PHE A 10 10.27 2.54 -12.83
CA PHE A 10 9.53 1.91 -13.93
C PHE A 10 10.09 2.31 -15.30
N LYS A 11 10.30 3.61 -15.56
CA LYS A 11 10.91 4.09 -16.80
C LYS A 11 12.33 3.56 -17.01
N SER A 12 13.13 3.48 -15.95
CA SER A 12 14.48 2.94 -16.00
C SER A 12 14.48 1.45 -16.36
N LEU A 13 13.56 0.66 -15.82
CA LEU A 13 13.41 -0.75 -16.15
C LEU A 13 13.08 -0.94 -17.64
N LEU A 14 12.11 -0.19 -18.14
CA LEU A 14 11.75 -0.23 -19.57
C LEU A 14 12.91 0.18 -20.49
N ALA A 15 13.65 1.23 -20.10
CA ALA A 15 14.83 1.68 -20.87
C ALA A 15 15.95 0.65 -20.93
N ASN A 16 15.99 -0.27 -19.96
CA ASN A 16 16.94 -1.40 -19.92
C ASN A 16 16.33 -2.72 -20.46
N ASN A 17 15.23 -2.63 -21.22
CA ASN A 17 14.53 -3.77 -21.82
C ASN A 17 14.03 -4.81 -20.79
N ILE A 18 13.74 -4.38 -19.56
CA ILE A 18 13.12 -5.21 -18.55
C ILE A 18 11.60 -5.08 -18.69
N GLU A 19 10.92 -6.18 -19.04
CA GLU A 19 9.47 -6.19 -19.11
C GLU A 19 8.89 -5.79 -17.75
N SER A 20 8.10 -4.73 -17.75
CA SER A 20 7.58 -4.16 -16.52
C SER A 20 6.19 -3.59 -16.73
N LYS A 21 5.35 -3.70 -15.70
CA LYS A 21 4.03 -3.06 -15.63
C LYS A 21 3.88 -2.30 -14.33
N MET A 22 3.20 -1.17 -14.39
CA MET A 22 2.96 -0.35 -13.21
C MET A 22 1.48 -0.35 -12.86
N LEU A 23 1.15 -0.86 -11.67
CA LEU A 23 -0.21 -0.84 -11.12
C LEU A 23 -0.42 0.43 -10.30
N ILE A 24 -1.47 1.18 -10.63
CA ILE A 24 -1.82 2.43 -9.96
C ILE A 24 -3.29 2.44 -9.57
N LYS A 25 -3.60 3.03 -8.41
CA LYS A 25 -4.97 3.10 -7.89
C LYS A 25 -5.78 4.24 -8.51
N ASN A 26 -5.18 5.43 -8.57
CA ASN A 26 -5.82 6.63 -9.09
C ASN A 26 -4.99 7.17 -10.23
N TYR A 27 -5.64 7.43 -11.34
CA TYR A 27 -5.02 7.84 -12.58
C TYR A 27 -5.77 9.00 -13.21
N ASP A 28 -5.01 9.96 -13.71
CA ASP A 28 -5.56 11.03 -14.54
C ASP A 28 -5.40 10.59 -16.00
N ALA A 29 -6.51 10.25 -16.65
CA ALA A 29 -6.60 9.46 -17.88
C ALA A 29 -5.93 10.07 -19.13
N GLY A 30 -5.26 11.21 -19.00
CA GLY A 30 -4.75 11.96 -20.15
C GLY A 30 -3.31 11.68 -20.58
N SER A 31 -2.51 10.96 -19.81
CA SER A 31 -1.05 11.02 -20.00
C SER A 31 -0.27 9.70 -20.03
N LEU A 32 -0.90 8.53 -19.83
CA LEU A 32 -0.16 7.28 -19.68
C LEU A 32 -0.62 6.20 -20.68
N ASP A 33 0.31 5.37 -21.15
CA ASP A 33 0.04 4.26 -22.07
C ASP A 33 -0.73 3.14 -21.33
N PRO A 34 -1.97 2.79 -21.74
CA PRO A 34 -2.78 1.74 -21.08
C PRO A 34 -2.12 0.35 -21.12
N LYS A 35 -1.16 0.11 -22.02
CA LYS A 35 -0.44 -1.17 -22.08
C LYS A 35 0.57 -1.35 -20.96
N LEU A 36 1.08 -0.25 -20.41
CA LEU A 36 2.11 -0.22 -19.38
C LEU A 36 1.53 -0.02 -17.98
N TYR A 37 0.39 0.63 -17.91
CA TYR A 37 -0.27 0.93 -16.65
C TYR A 37 -1.54 0.10 -16.49
N ILE A 38 -1.73 -0.41 -15.28
CA ILE A 38 -2.86 -1.25 -14.94
C ILE A 38 -3.72 -0.50 -13.93
N GLN A 39 -4.99 -0.36 -14.25
CA GLN A 39 -6.00 0.16 -13.35
C GLN A 39 -7.21 -0.77 -13.34
N GLN A 40 -7.83 -0.92 -12.19
CA GLN A 40 -9.11 -1.64 -12.10
C GLN A 40 -10.24 -0.72 -12.54
N GLU A 41 -10.67 -0.84 -13.78
CA GLU A 41 -11.82 -0.11 -14.33
C GLU A 41 -13.06 -0.99 -14.33
N ASN A 42 -13.75 -1.06 -13.19
CA ASN A 42 -15.04 -1.71 -13.10
C ASN A 42 -15.89 -0.93 -12.10
N TRP A 43 -17.08 -0.49 -12.53
CA TRP A 43 -17.96 0.34 -11.71
C TRP A 43 -18.39 -0.36 -10.40
N LEU A 44 -18.60 -1.69 -10.43
CA LEU A 44 -18.91 -2.48 -9.23
C LEU A 44 -17.74 -2.51 -8.26
N ILE A 45 -16.53 -2.68 -8.77
CA ILE A 45 -15.30 -2.64 -7.96
C ILE A 45 -15.11 -1.25 -7.37
N ASN A 46 -15.31 -0.21 -8.15
CA ASN A 46 -15.23 1.17 -7.68
C ASN A 46 -16.28 1.48 -6.60
N PHE A 47 -17.51 1.02 -6.80
CA PHE A 47 -18.57 1.14 -5.78
C PHE A 47 -18.19 0.42 -4.48
N TYR A 48 -17.73 -0.82 -4.57
CA TYR A 48 -17.27 -1.60 -3.42
C TYR A 48 -16.09 -0.94 -2.71
N ASN A 49 -15.09 -0.48 -3.44
CA ASN A 49 -13.94 0.23 -2.89
C ASN A 49 -14.37 1.53 -2.18
N ASN A 50 -15.32 2.27 -2.74
CA ASN A 50 -15.87 3.48 -2.10
C ASN A 50 -16.59 3.14 -0.80
N LEU A 51 -17.33 2.04 -0.76
CA LEU A 51 -18.00 1.57 0.46
C LEU A 51 -16.97 1.22 1.56
N LEU A 52 -15.91 0.49 1.20
CA LEU A 52 -14.83 0.15 2.14
C LEU A 52 -14.09 1.39 2.65
N ASN A 53 -13.82 2.36 1.76
CA ASN A 53 -13.22 3.64 2.13
C ASN A 53 -14.12 4.42 3.10
N ALA A 54 -15.43 4.43 2.87
CA ALA A 54 -16.40 5.07 3.76
C ALA A 54 -16.40 4.38 5.14
N ALA A 55 -16.39 3.05 5.17
CA ALA A 55 -16.34 2.28 6.41
C ALA A 55 -15.05 2.56 7.21
N GLU A 56 -13.89 2.59 6.55
CA GLU A 56 -12.62 2.93 7.22
C GLU A 56 -12.62 4.38 7.73
N ASN A 57 -13.11 5.33 6.93
CA ASN A 57 -13.23 6.73 7.37
C ASN A 57 -14.16 6.88 8.59
N LEU A 58 -15.25 6.14 8.64
CA LEU A 58 -16.14 6.12 9.81
C LEU A 58 -15.43 5.55 11.04
N LEU A 59 -14.71 4.43 10.87
CA LEU A 59 -13.93 3.82 11.95
C LEU A 59 -12.87 4.80 12.48
N LEU A 60 -12.11 5.47 11.60
CA LEU A 60 -11.13 6.48 11.99
C LEU A 60 -11.78 7.62 12.78
N LYS A 61 -12.95 8.09 12.36
CA LYS A 61 -13.70 9.14 13.06
C LYS A 61 -14.12 8.67 14.47
N ILE A 62 -14.66 7.45 14.58
CA ILE A 62 -15.08 6.89 15.88
C ILE A 62 -13.88 6.75 16.84
N LEU A 63 -12.72 6.34 16.31
CA LEU A 63 -11.50 6.14 17.09
C LEU A 63 -10.70 7.43 17.32
N GLY A 64 -11.20 8.59 16.85
CA GLY A 64 -10.53 9.88 16.99
C GLY A 64 -9.18 9.96 16.28
N LYS A 65 -8.96 9.20 15.21
CA LYS A 65 -7.70 9.18 14.45
C LYS A 65 -7.68 10.25 13.35
N PRO A 66 -6.51 10.91 13.12
CA PRO A 66 -6.40 11.93 12.08
C PRO A 66 -6.47 11.32 10.68
N LYS A 67 -7.35 11.85 9.83
CA LYS A 67 -7.58 11.33 8.47
C LYS A 67 -6.36 11.51 7.55
N ASN A 68 -5.60 12.59 7.70
CA ASN A 68 -4.59 12.98 6.70
C ASN A 68 -3.26 12.22 6.84
N ASN A 69 -2.90 11.78 8.03
CA ASN A 69 -1.61 11.16 8.31
C ASN A 69 -1.73 9.75 8.89
N PHE A 70 -2.92 9.15 8.75
CA PHE A 70 -3.23 7.85 9.34
C PHE A 70 -4.13 7.03 8.42
N SER A 71 -3.81 5.75 8.26
CA SER A 71 -4.71 4.76 7.65
C SER A 71 -4.46 3.38 8.25
N TYR A 72 -5.51 2.64 8.48
CA TYR A 72 -5.36 1.23 8.83
C TYR A 72 -5.08 0.39 7.60
N SER A 73 -5.66 0.74 6.44
CA SER A 73 -5.66 -0.11 5.23
C SER A 73 -6.03 -1.56 5.57
N ILE A 74 -7.10 -1.71 6.35
CA ILE A 74 -7.64 -3.02 6.74
C ILE A 74 -8.13 -3.75 5.49
N PHE A 75 -8.75 -3.00 4.61
CA PHE A 75 -9.25 -3.48 3.33
C PHE A 75 -8.37 -2.92 2.22
N GLY A 76 -7.93 -3.80 1.31
CA GLY A 76 -7.33 -3.39 0.05
C GLY A 76 -8.38 -3.23 -1.04
N SER A 77 -7.97 -2.73 -2.20
CA SER A 77 -8.83 -2.71 -3.39
C SER A 77 -9.23 -4.14 -3.78
N PHE A 78 -10.51 -4.32 -4.11
CA PHE A 78 -11.07 -5.65 -4.39
C PHE A 78 -10.31 -6.36 -5.51
N GLY A 79 -9.86 -7.59 -5.24
CA GLY A 79 -9.23 -8.46 -6.24
C GLY A 79 -7.82 -8.06 -6.66
N ILE A 80 -7.21 -7.03 -6.05
CA ILE A 80 -5.89 -6.51 -6.48
C ILE A 80 -4.78 -7.55 -6.36
N ALA A 81 -4.73 -8.33 -5.29
CA ALA A 81 -3.74 -9.40 -5.13
C ALA A 81 -3.92 -10.51 -6.16
N LYS A 82 -5.18 -10.83 -6.51
CA LYS A 82 -5.47 -11.78 -7.59
C LYS A 82 -4.99 -11.24 -8.93
N MET A 83 -5.27 -9.98 -9.23
CA MET A 83 -4.84 -9.35 -10.47
C MET A 83 -3.31 -9.33 -10.61
N ILE A 84 -2.58 -9.02 -9.52
CA ILE A 84 -1.11 -9.10 -9.50
C ILE A 84 -0.66 -10.53 -9.80
N ASN A 85 -1.26 -11.53 -9.16
CA ASN A 85 -0.89 -12.93 -9.37
C ASN A 85 -1.26 -13.45 -10.77
N ASP A 86 -2.33 -12.94 -11.39
CA ASP A 86 -2.73 -13.31 -12.75
C ASP A 86 -1.72 -12.79 -13.82
N TYR A 87 -0.95 -11.75 -13.49
CA TYR A 87 0.19 -11.30 -14.32
C TYR A 87 1.42 -12.17 -14.19
N ASP A 88 1.48 -13.03 -13.17
CA ASP A 88 2.58 -13.95 -12.88
C ASP A 88 3.97 -13.27 -12.93
N PRO A 89 4.19 -12.18 -12.17
CA PRO A 89 5.46 -11.45 -12.23
C PRO A 89 6.56 -12.22 -11.50
N ASP A 90 7.81 -12.13 -12.01
CA ASP A 90 8.98 -12.66 -11.32
C ASP A 90 9.24 -11.96 -9.98
N ILE A 91 8.91 -10.66 -9.90
CA ILE A 91 9.09 -9.83 -8.70
C ILE A 91 8.04 -8.72 -8.66
N VAL A 92 7.61 -8.36 -7.46
CA VAL A 92 6.72 -7.22 -7.21
C VAL A 92 7.44 -6.17 -6.38
N ASN A 93 7.59 -4.96 -6.92
CA ASN A 93 8.10 -3.83 -6.14
C ASN A 93 6.94 -2.99 -5.61
N LEU A 94 6.81 -2.92 -4.29
CA LEU A 94 5.83 -2.08 -3.62
C LEU A 94 6.43 -0.72 -3.31
N HIS A 95 5.77 0.32 -3.76
CA HIS A 95 5.94 1.68 -3.28
C HIS A 95 4.74 2.03 -2.40
N TRP A 96 4.51 3.25 -2.05
CA TRP A 96 3.43 3.66 -1.15
C TRP A 96 2.06 2.98 -1.49
N VAL A 97 1.69 1.96 -0.74
CA VAL A 97 0.51 1.08 -1.00
C VAL A 97 -0.62 1.27 0.01
N ALA A 98 -0.45 2.17 0.97
CA ALA A 98 -1.47 2.51 1.94
C ALA A 98 -2.70 3.22 1.30
N GLY A 99 -3.62 3.71 2.11
CA GLY A 99 -4.84 4.34 1.59
C GLY A 99 -5.75 3.36 0.86
N ASN A 100 -5.86 2.14 1.37
CA ASN A 100 -6.70 1.08 0.82
C ASN A 100 -6.34 0.66 -0.63
N MET A 101 -5.09 0.82 -1.03
CA MET A 101 -4.60 0.19 -2.26
C MET A 101 -4.35 -1.29 -2.01
N LEU A 102 -3.48 -1.63 -1.07
CA LEU A 102 -3.25 -3.00 -0.59
C LEU A 102 -3.46 -3.05 0.92
N SER A 103 -4.19 -4.04 1.38
CA SER A 103 -4.16 -4.42 2.79
C SER A 103 -2.92 -5.28 3.10
N VAL A 104 -2.55 -5.38 4.37
CA VAL A 104 -1.48 -6.33 4.79
C VAL A 104 -1.79 -7.76 4.37
N ASN A 105 -3.09 -8.12 4.39
CA ASN A 105 -3.52 -9.45 3.98
C ASN A 105 -3.41 -9.66 2.45
N ASP A 106 -3.58 -8.61 1.65
CA ASP A 106 -3.37 -8.69 0.20
C ASP A 106 -1.88 -8.85 -0.12
N ILE A 107 -0.99 -8.14 0.59
CA ILE A 107 0.47 -8.31 0.47
C ILE A 107 0.85 -9.77 0.71
N ARG A 108 0.29 -10.42 1.73
CA ARG A 108 0.53 -11.84 2.01
C ARG A 108 0.09 -12.76 0.87
N LYS A 109 -1.00 -12.41 0.15
CA LYS A 109 -1.56 -13.22 -0.94
C LYS A 109 -0.79 -13.10 -2.27
N ILE A 110 0.09 -12.12 -2.41
CA ILE A 110 0.96 -12.00 -3.59
C ILE A 110 1.92 -13.18 -3.59
N LYS A 111 1.97 -13.93 -4.68
CA LYS A 111 2.79 -15.14 -4.80
C LYS A 111 4.27 -14.82 -5.07
N ALA A 112 4.52 -13.83 -5.92
CA ALA A 112 5.87 -13.42 -6.30
C ALA A 112 6.65 -12.86 -5.10
N PRO A 113 7.99 -12.94 -5.12
CA PRO A 113 8.86 -12.22 -4.21
C PRO A 113 8.55 -10.72 -4.21
N ILE A 114 8.63 -10.10 -3.03
CA ILE A 114 8.32 -8.69 -2.86
C ILE A 114 9.57 -7.91 -2.45
N VAL A 115 9.83 -6.82 -3.15
CA VAL A 115 10.69 -5.74 -2.70
C VAL A 115 9.81 -4.57 -2.27
N TRP A 116 9.88 -4.16 -1.02
CA TRP A 116 9.11 -3.03 -0.52
C TRP A 116 9.99 -1.81 -0.32
N THR A 117 9.87 -0.85 -1.22
CA THR A 117 10.54 0.44 -1.12
C THR A 117 9.75 1.34 -0.18
N ILE A 118 10.35 1.65 0.98
CA ILE A 118 9.70 2.40 2.04
C ILE A 118 9.83 3.90 1.77
N HIS A 119 8.69 4.59 1.82
CA HIS A 119 8.60 6.05 1.63
C HIS A 119 8.05 6.78 2.85
N ASP A 120 7.48 6.02 3.80
CA ASP A 120 6.88 6.56 5.02
C ASP A 120 6.96 5.56 6.19
N HIS A 121 6.46 5.95 7.34
CA HIS A 121 6.48 5.11 8.55
C HIS A 121 5.36 4.07 8.61
N TRP A 122 4.40 4.08 7.69
CA TRP A 122 3.22 3.22 7.75
C TRP A 122 3.52 1.73 7.92
N PRO A 123 4.51 1.12 7.24
CA PRO A 123 4.82 -0.30 7.41
C PRO A 123 5.20 -0.67 8.85
N PHE A 124 5.85 0.25 9.56
CA PHE A 124 6.42 0.03 10.90
C PHE A 124 5.65 0.74 12.02
N SER A 125 4.57 1.43 11.69
CA SER A 125 3.76 2.19 12.64
C SER A 125 2.42 1.52 12.90
N ASN A 126 1.65 2.07 13.82
CA ASN A 126 0.26 1.68 14.08
C ASN A 126 -0.73 2.28 13.06
N GLY A 127 -0.29 2.67 11.87
CA GLY A 127 -1.09 3.29 10.83
C GLY A 127 -0.69 4.73 10.50
N TYR A 128 0.28 5.31 11.20
CA TYR A 128 0.79 6.65 10.92
C TYR A 128 1.76 6.63 9.73
N HIS A 129 1.61 7.61 8.83
CA HIS A 129 2.50 7.82 7.68
C HIS A 129 3.74 8.63 8.02
N VAL A 130 3.66 9.49 9.01
CA VAL A 130 4.77 10.30 9.53
C VAL A 130 4.95 10.03 11.01
N PRO A 131 6.18 10.20 11.55
CA PRO A 131 6.37 10.10 13.00
C PRO A 131 5.45 11.09 13.70
N SER A 132 4.62 10.60 14.61
CA SER A 132 3.86 11.48 15.50
C SER A 132 4.80 12.01 16.56
N TYR A 133 5.38 13.16 16.30
CA TYR A 133 5.94 13.97 17.39
C TYR A 133 4.76 14.69 18.03
N HIS A 134 4.36 14.27 19.23
CA HIS A 134 3.45 15.10 20.01
C HIS A 134 4.14 16.42 20.31
N LEU A 135 3.39 17.53 20.21
CA LEU A 135 3.90 18.87 20.52
C LEU A 135 4.38 19.01 21.98
N ASP A 136 4.11 18.00 22.80
CA ASP A 136 4.52 17.86 24.20
C ASP A 136 5.82 17.04 24.39
N GLY A 137 6.49 16.65 23.32
CA GLY A 137 7.75 15.90 23.35
C GLY A 137 7.63 14.44 23.79
N THR A 138 6.42 13.91 23.95
CA THR A 138 6.23 12.49 24.24
C THR A 138 6.29 11.68 22.96
N ASN A 139 7.29 10.81 22.85
CA ASN A 139 7.41 9.87 21.74
C ASN A 139 6.35 8.76 21.89
N ASP A 140 5.36 8.75 20.99
CA ASP A 140 4.34 7.67 20.93
C ASP A 140 4.93 6.31 20.46
N SER A 141 6.26 6.24 20.33
CA SER A 141 6.97 5.04 19.88
C SER A 141 6.81 3.84 20.83
N SER A 142 6.53 4.08 22.12
CA SER A 142 6.34 3.01 23.10
C SER A 142 4.96 2.35 22.99
N ASP A 143 3.94 3.08 22.57
CA ASP A 143 2.57 2.56 22.47
C ASP A 143 2.29 1.88 21.12
N VAL A 144 3.00 2.24 20.07
CA VAL A 144 2.85 1.63 18.74
C VAL A 144 3.05 0.12 18.78
N LYS A 145 4.07 -0.34 19.51
CA LYS A 145 4.40 -1.78 19.61
C LYS A 145 3.37 -2.59 20.41
N LYS A 146 2.53 -1.91 21.19
CA LYS A 146 1.53 -2.56 22.07
C LYS A 146 0.17 -2.73 21.39
N THR A 147 -0.12 -2.02 20.32
CA THR A 147 -1.43 -2.04 19.70
C THR A 147 -1.71 -3.37 19.00
N LEU A 148 -2.95 -3.83 19.08
CA LEU A 148 -3.41 -5.05 18.41
C LEU A 148 -3.21 -4.98 16.89
N TRP A 149 -3.40 -3.78 16.31
CA TRP A 149 -3.21 -3.57 14.88
C TRP A 149 -1.76 -3.77 14.43
N PHE A 150 -0.80 -3.22 15.17
CA PHE A 150 0.62 -3.41 14.86
C PHE A 150 1.04 -4.88 15.01
N LYS A 151 0.58 -5.56 16.06
CA LYS A 151 0.83 -6.98 16.27
C LYS A 151 0.25 -7.83 15.14
N TYR A 152 -0.99 -7.54 14.72
CA TYR A 152 -1.64 -8.19 13.59
C TYR A 152 -0.85 -7.97 12.30
N LYS A 153 -0.46 -6.72 11.99
CA LYS A 153 0.31 -6.39 10.81
C LYS A 153 1.63 -7.14 10.76
N LYS A 154 2.39 -7.12 11.87
CA LYS A 154 3.65 -7.88 12.01
C LYS A 154 3.43 -9.38 11.83
N TRP A 155 2.40 -9.92 12.44
CA TRP A 155 2.07 -11.35 12.33
C TRP A 155 1.72 -11.73 10.89
N ILE A 156 0.87 -10.97 10.20
CA ILE A 156 0.53 -11.23 8.79
C ILE A 156 1.77 -11.18 7.89
N LEU A 157 2.62 -10.17 8.04
CA LEU A 157 3.81 -10.01 7.21
C LEU A 157 4.88 -11.08 7.48
N SER A 158 4.89 -11.69 8.68
CA SER A 158 5.81 -12.80 8.99
C SER A 158 5.55 -14.07 8.19
N PHE A 159 4.37 -14.22 7.56
CA PHE A 159 4.08 -15.32 6.63
C PHE A 159 4.62 -15.09 5.21
N LYS A 160 5.20 -13.93 4.93
CA LYS A 160 5.80 -13.60 3.64
C LYS A 160 7.32 -13.71 3.72
N ASN A 161 7.85 -14.91 3.50
CA ASN A 161 9.28 -15.23 3.67
C ASN A 161 10.20 -14.55 2.63
N ASP A 162 9.64 -14.17 1.49
CA ASP A 162 10.29 -13.54 0.33
C ASP A 162 9.99 -12.04 0.25
N LEU A 163 9.88 -11.39 1.40
CA LEU A 163 9.71 -9.94 1.53
C LEU A 163 11.04 -9.28 1.89
N THR A 164 11.57 -8.47 0.98
CA THR A 164 12.74 -7.61 1.21
C THR A 164 12.29 -6.16 1.37
N VAL A 165 12.79 -5.49 2.39
CA VAL A 165 12.50 -4.07 2.67
C VAL A 165 13.73 -3.24 2.32
N VAL A 166 13.52 -2.16 1.55
CA VAL A 166 14.56 -1.20 1.16
C VAL A 166 14.10 0.23 1.46
N SER A 167 15.02 1.12 1.77
CA SER A 167 14.77 2.53 2.11
C SER A 167 15.69 3.45 1.32
#